data_a2965a587ade3f623e12cd9bf84addae
#
_entry.id   a2965a587ade3f623e12cd9bf84addae
#
_cell.length_a   1.000
_cell.length_b   1.000
_cell.length_c   1.000
_cell.angle_alpha   90.00
_cell.angle_beta   90.00
_cell.angle_gamma   90.00
#
_symmetry.space_group_name_H-M   'P 1'
#
loop_
_entity.id
_entity.type
_entity.pdbx_description
1 polymer ?
#
loop_
_entity_poly.entity_id
_entity_poly.type
_entity_poly.pdbx_seq_one_letter_code
_entity_poly.pdbx_strand_id
1 'polypeptide(L)'
;MAEDNRGIWRKPGDKMRLIVMGQQAFGKDVLAKLLDEGRDEVVAVYCEPDKEGKPADPIKAFALEKGLPVHQPANFDDKAALDTLASLNADLMVMAFVNVFVPEAARDTPRFGSICFHPSLLPLHRGPSAVNWPIIMGSTKSGYSWFYPTDGLDEGDSLMQWECGIGPDDTVIDLYFKKIYPSAVDSVMEVCELFRSGEPPRIVADEAQATYERRCTAKHAKIDWNKPVAQVYNLIRGTNPSPGAWTTLNGEEVQVFDCRREPGDGISSKVMAVSDNGVSVQCIGGRIRLMRVRPKGGDKVAAHEWAAQAGVVKGTALGD
;
A
#
# COMPACT_ATOMS: atom_id res chain seq x y z
N MET A 1 5.49 32.13 19.86
CA MET A 1 4.53 32.53 18.81
C MET A 1 5.36 33.04 17.65
N ALA A 2 5.49 32.26 16.61
CA ALA A 2 6.19 32.67 15.40
C ALA A 2 5.21 33.46 14.53
N GLU A 3 5.54 34.72 14.22
CA GLU A 3 4.80 35.51 13.24
C GLU A 3 4.99 34.90 11.86
N ASP A 4 3.88 34.44 11.26
CA ASP A 4 3.87 34.11 9.84
C ASP A 4 3.95 35.40 9.03
N ASN A 5 4.95 35.50 8.14
CA ASN A 5 5.16 36.64 7.23
C ASN A 5 4.01 36.87 6.24
N ARG A 6 2.92 36.10 6.30
CA ARG A 6 1.73 36.17 5.42
C ARG A 6 0.51 36.83 6.05
N GLY A 7 0.59 37.28 7.28
CA GLY A 7 -0.36 38.25 7.87
C GLY A 7 -1.80 37.78 8.11
N ILE A 8 -2.11 36.50 8.02
CA ILE A 8 -3.47 35.98 8.27
C ILE A 8 -3.44 35.03 9.46
N TRP A 9 -3.65 35.57 10.65
CA TRP A 9 -3.88 34.81 11.87
C TRP A 9 -5.28 34.20 11.82
N ARG A 10 -5.40 32.89 11.61
CA ARG A 10 -6.61 32.16 11.96
C ARG A 10 -6.55 31.85 13.45
N LYS A 11 -7.67 32.03 14.14
CA LYS A 11 -7.77 31.68 15.55
C LYS A 11 -7.80 30.16 15.69
N PRO A 12 -7.28 29.59 16.79
CA PRO A 12 -7.53 28.20 17.11
C PRO A 12 -9.03 27.91 17.00
N GLY A 13 -9.39 26.91 16.22
CA GLY A 13 -10.79 26.54 15.95
C GLY A 13 -11.38 27.05 14.63
N ASP A 14 -10.71 27.93 13.89
CA ASP A 14 -11.12 28.30 12.54
C ASP A 14 -11.00 27.10 11.58
N LYS A 15 -11.85 27.08 10.55
CA LYS A 15 -11.75 26.06 9.47
C LYS A 15 -10.41 26.18 8.76
N MET A 16 -9.70 25.05 8.64
CA MET A 16 -8.50 25.00 7.79
C MET A 16 -8.89 24.92 6.30
N ARG A 17 -8.01 25.43 5.46
CA ARG A 17 -8.08 25.31 4.00
C ARG A 17 -7.16 24.15 3.59
N LEU A 18 -7.76 23.10 3.07
CA LEU A 18 -7.04 21.86 2.76
C LEU A 18 -6.87 21.70 1.24
N ILE A 19 -5.70 21.28 0.84
CA ILE A 19 -5.47 20.66 -0.46
C ILE A 19 -5.43 19.14 -0.23
N VAL A 20 -6.17 18.39 -1.03
CA VAL A 20 -6.05 16.92 -1.06
C VAL A 20 -5.30 16.53 -2.32
N MET A 21 -4.11 15.97 -2.15
CA MET A 21 -3.33 15.40 -3.25
C MET A 21 -3.39 13.88 -3.14
N GLY A 22 -3.83 13.19 -4.20
CA GLY A 22 -3.92 11.75 -4.13
C GLY A 22 -4.45 11.12 -5.41
N GLN A 23 -4.69 9.81 -5.31
CA GLN A 23 -5.24 9.05 -6.44
C GLN A 23 -5.96 7.79 -5.99
N GLN A 24 -6.67 7.19 -6.94
CA GLN A 24 -7.42 5.94 -6.80
C GLN A 24 -8.48 5.99 -5.67
N ALA A 25 -8.88 4.81 -5.19
CA ALA A 25 -9.94 4.71 -4.18
C ALA A 25 -9.54 5.34 -2.84
N PHE A 26 -8.28 5.16 -2.41
CA PHE A 26 -7.83 5.70 -1.12
C PHE A 26 -7.87 7.23 -1.09
N GLY A 27 -7.31 7.89 -2.11
CA GLY A 27 -7.37 9.35 -2.23
C GLY A 27 -8.81 9.87 -2.29
N LYS A 28 -9.68 9.19 -3.06
CA LYS A 28 -11.10 9.50 -3.13
C LYS A 28 -11.79 9.38 -1.77
N ASP A 29 -11.55 8.29 -1.02
CA ASP A 29 -12.25 8.04 0.24
C ASP A 29 -11.74 8.97 1.36
N VAL A 30 -10.46 9.36 1.36
CA VAL A 30 -9.93 10.42 2.23
C VAL A 30 -10.61 11.77 1.91
N LEU A 31 -10.74 12.12 0.63
CA LEU A 31 -11.46 13.33 0.20
C LEU A 31 -12.94 13.28 0.63
N ALA A 32 -13.61 12.16 0.43
CA ALA A 32 -14.99 11.97 0.84
C ALA A 32 -15.17 12.16 2.34
N LYS A 33 -14.29 11.56 3.14
CA LYS A 33 -14.30 11.69 4.61
C LYS A 33 -14.18 13.15 5.05
N LEU A 34 -13.26 13.90 4.48
CA LEU A 34 -13.08 15.33 4.79
C LEU A 34 -14.30 16.18 4.42
N LEU A 35 -14.92 15.88 3.27
CA LEU A 35 -16.12 16.61 2.82
C LEU A 35 -17.37 16.27 3.65
N ASP A 36 -17.55 14.99 4.00
CA ASP A 36 -18.72 14.53 4.78
C ASP A 36 -18.70 15.09 6.19
N GLU A 37 -17.53 15.21 6.81
CA GLU A 37 -17.38 15.85 8.13
C GLU A 37 -17.55 17.38 8.08
N GLY A 38 -17.19 18.02 6.98
CA GLY A 38 -17.44 19.44 6.72
C GLY A 38 -16.80 20.42 7.71
N ARG A 39 -15.82 19.94 8.50
CA ARG A 39 -15.14 20.77 9.52
C ARG A 39 -14.17 21.74 8.89
N ASP A 40 -13.56 21.37 7.77
CA ASP A 40 -12.57 22.14 7.04
C ASP A 40 -13.04 22.42 5.61
N GLU A 41 -12.37 23.31 4.91
CA GLU A 41 -12.65 23.67 3.53
C GLU A 41 -11.63 22.97 2.61
N VAL A 42 -12.05 22.03 1.78
CA VAL A 42 -11.20 21.51 0.72
C VAL A 42 -11.22 22.49 -0.44
N VAL A 43 -10.10 23.18 -0.68
CA VAL A 43 -10.01 24.27 -1.68
C VAL A 43 -9.60 23.78 -3.05
N ALA A 44 -8.91 22.65 -3.13
CA ALA A 44 -8.53 22.02 -4.39
C ALA A 44 -8.14 20.56 -4.21
N VAL A 45 -8.20 19.80 -5.31
CA VAL A 45 -7.71 18.45 -5.43
C VAL A 45 -6.58 18.41 -6.45
N TYR A 46 -5.49 17.72 -6.11
CA TYR A 46 -4.38 17.44 -6.99
C TYR A 46 -4.27 15.94 -7.27
N CYS A 47 -4.11 15.56 -8.52
CA CYS A 47 -3.91 14.17 -8.92
C CYS A 47 -3.05 14.06 -10.18
N GLU A 48 -2.59 12.84 -10.50
CA GLU A 48 -1.84 12.60 -11.73
C GLU A 48 -2.63 13.03 -12.98
N PRO A 49 -1.91 13.44 -14.05
CA PRO A 49 -2.53 13.66 -15.36
C PRO A 49 -3.28 12.43 -15.88
N ASP A 50 -4.37 12.66 -16.62
CA ASP A 50 -5.12 11.58 -17.25
C ASP A 50 -4.24 10.79 -18.20
N LYS A 51 -4.47 9.48 -18.24
CA LYS A 51 -3.79 8.57 -19.18
C LYS A 51 -4.71 8.28 -20.34
N GLU A 52 -4.22 8.48 -21.57
CA GLU A 52 -5.00 8.24 -22.78
C GLU A 52 -5.64 6.84 -22.79
N GLY A 53 -6.92 6.79 -23.16
CA GLY A 53 -7.69 5.55 -23.22
C GLY A 53 -8.06 4.93 -21.87
N LYS A 54 -7.79 5.61 -20.75
CA LYS A 54 -8.19 5.17 -19.41
C LYS A 54 -9.28 6.07 -18.83
N PRO A 55 -10.17 5.52 -17.97
CA PRO A 55 -11.12 6.36 -17.24
C PRO A 55 -10.38 7.34 -16.32
N ALA A 56 -11.04 8.45 -16.00
CA ALA A 56 -10.54 9.41 -15.02
C ALA A 56 -10.25 8.72 -13.67
N ASP A 57 -9.23 9.21 -12.97
CA ASP A 57 -8.93 8.71 -11.63
C ASP A 57 -10.14 8.88 -10.70
N PRO A 58 -10.45 7.92 -9.82
CA PRO A 58 -11.57 7.99 -8.88
C PRO A 58 -11.64 9.28 -8.07
N ILE A 59 -10.50 9.80 -7.58
CA ILE A 59 -10.47 11.07 -6.83
C ILE A 59 -10.84 12.24 -7.73
N LYS A 60 -10.37 12.28 -8.99
CA LYS A 60 -10.71 13.32 -9.95
C LYS A 60 -12.20 13.31 -10.26
N ALA A 61 -12.73 12.13 -10.61
CA ALA A 61 -14.15 11.99 -10.93
C ALA A 61 -15.04 12.48 -9.77
N PHE A 62 -14.70 12.08 -8.55
CA PHE A 62 -15.41 12.47 -7.34
C PHE A 62 -15.28 13.98 -7.03
N ALA A 63 -14.08 14.54 -7.16
CA ALA A 63 -13.86 15.98 -6.95
C ALA A 63 -14.69 16.83 -7.92
N LEU A 64 -14.73 16.45 -9.20
CA LEU A 64 -15.54 17.14 -10.20
C LEU A 64 -17.05 17.02 -9.91
N GLU A 65 -17.52 15.85 -9.47
CA GLU A 65 -18.90 15.65 -9.02
C GLU A 65 -19.27 16.59 -7.86
N LYS A 66 -18.32 16.84 -6.96
CA LYS A 66 -18.48 17.77 -5.81
C LYS A 66 -18.23 19.23 -6.17
N GLY A 67 -17.94 19.55 -7.42
CA GLY A 67 -17.66 20.93 -7.87
C GLY A 67 -16.34 21.51 -7.38
N LEU A 68 -15.38 20.67 -6.99
CA LEU A 68 -14.07 21.11 -6.52
C LEU A 68 -13.11 21.38 -7.66
N PRO A 69 -12.24 22.39 -7.56
CA PRO A 69 -11.14 22.59 -8.49
C PRO A 69 -10.20 21.38 -8.51
N VAL A 70 -9.87 20.90 -9.73
CA VAL A 70 -8.93 19.78 -9.91
C VAL A 70 -7.73 20.26 -10.72
N HIS A 71 -6.54 20.02 -10.17
CA HIS A 71 -5.26 20.35 -10.79
C HIS A 71 -4.47 19.08 -11.11
N GLN A 72 -3.91 19.01 -12.31
CA GLN A 72 -3.16 17.85 -12.81
C GLN A 72 -1.82 18.30 -13.42
N PRO A 73 -0.92 18.94 -12.63
CA PRO A 73 0.38 19.33 -13.14
C PRO A 73 1.18 18.08 -13.54
N ALA A 74 1.89 18.16 -14.65
CA ALA A 74 2.77 17.07 -15.08
C ALA A 74 3.96 16.89 -14.13
N ASN A 75 4.41 18.00 -13.54
CA ASN A 75 5.41 18.08 -12.48
C ASN A 75 5.23 19.43 -11.74
N PHE A 76 6.01 19.66 -10.71
CA PHE A 76 6.03 20.90 -9.92
C PHE A 76 7.28 21.77 -10.20
N ASP A 77 8.02 21.50 -11.28
CA ASP A 77 9.18 22.32 -11.68
C ASP A 77 8.73 23.59 -12.40
N ASP A 78 7.47 23.61 -12.88
CA ASP A 78 6.88 24.75 -13.54
C ASP A 78 6.45 25.81 -12.51
N LYS A 79 6.97 27.03 -12.67
CA LYS A 79 6.61 28.19 -11.85
C LYS A 79 5.09 28.43 -11.84
N ALA A 80 4.40 28.24 -12.95
CA ALA A 80 2.95 28.44 -13.01
C ALA A 80 2.18 27.44 -12.14
N ALA A 81 2.67 26.19 -12.02
CA ALA A 81 2.09 25.20 -11.13
C ALA A 81 2.28 25.60 -9.65
N LEU A 82 3.47 26.11 -9.28
CA LEU A 82 3.75 26.60 -7.94
C LEU A 82 2.97 27.88 -7.61
N ASP A 83 2.87 28.84 -8.55
CA ASP A 83 2.08 30.06 -8.38
C ASP A 83 0.58 29.73 -8.19
N THR A 84 0.07 28.75 -8.94
CA THR A 84 -1.30 28.26 -8.77
C THR A 84 -1.50 27.66 -7.39
N LEU A 85 -0.59 26.80 -6.94
CA LEU A 85 -0.63 26.18 -5.63
C LEU A 85 -0.61 27.24 -4.52
N ALA A 86 0.27 28.21 -4.61
CA ALA A 86 0.39 29.31 -3.65
C ALA A 86 -0.88 30.18 -3.59
N SER A 87 -1.53 30.42 -4.74
CA SER A 87 -2.76 31.24 -4.82
C SER A 87 -3.94 30.65 -4.03
N LEU A 88 -3.93 29.35 -3.76
CA LEU A 88 -4.98 28.66 -2.98
C LEU A 88 -4.97 29.06 -1.52
N ASN A 89 -3.88 29.63 -0.99
CA ASN A 89 -3.72 30.01 0.41
C ASN A 89 -4.15 28.88 1.37
N ALA A 90 -3.68 27.68 1.10
CA ALA A 90 -4.00 26.48 1.89
C ALA A 90 -3.24 26.47 3.21
N ASP A 91 -3.85 25.88 4.23
CA ASP A 91 -3.21 25.66 5.51
C ASP A 91 -2.42 24.34 5.52
N LEU A 92 -2.94 23.29 4.91
CA LEU A 92 -2.31 21.96 4.90
C LEU A 92 -2.56 21.26 3.56
N MET A 93 -1.56 20.52 3.05
CA MET A 93 -1.71 19.55 1.98
C MET A 93 -1.74 18.14 2.55
N VAL A 94 -2.85 17.44 2.35
CA VAL A 94 -3.02 16.03 2.72
C VAL A 94 -2.69 15.16 1.51
N MET A 95 -1.59 14.42 1.59
CA MET A 95 -1.10 13.55 0.52
C MET A 95 -1.56 12.11 0.77
N ALA A 96 -2.60 11.66 0.04
CA ALA A 96 -3.27 10.39 0.20
C ALA A 96 -3.04 9.49 -1.02
N PHE A 97 -2.02 8.64 -0.96
CA PHE A 97 -1.59 7.77 -2.04
C PHE A 97 -1.04 8.56 -3.24
N VAL A 98 0.17 9.08 -3.09
CA VAL A 98 0.87 9.88 -4.11
C VAL A 98 2.05 9.08 -4.66
N ASN A 99 2.13 8.92 -5.98
CA ASN A 99 3.18 8.17 -6.67
C ASN A 99 4.15 9.05 -7.45
N VAL A 100 3.99 10.38 -7.36
CA VAL A 100 4.86 11.35 -8.02
C VAL A 100 5.73 12.03 -6.98
N PHE A 101 6.93 12.43 -7.40
CA PHE A 101 7.78 13.26 -6.56
C PHE A 101 7.18 14.67 -6.44
N VAL A 102 7.01 15.13 -5.21
CA VAL A 102 6.54 16.49 -4.91
C VAL A 102 7.70 17.23 -4.25
N PRO A 103 8.32 18.22 -4.92
CA PRO A 103 9.50 18.92 -4.41
C PRO A 103 9.17 19.78 -3.18
N GLU A 104 10.19 20.11 -2.41
CA GLU A 104 10.10 20.95 -1.21
C GLU A 104 9.31 22.23 -1.46
N ALA A 105 9.58 22.94 -2.57
CA ALA A 105 8.88 24.16 -2.93
C ALA A 105 7.35 24.00 -3.03
N ALA A 106 6.86 22.82 -3.43
CA ALA A 106 5.44 22.53 -3.46
C ALA A 106 4.92 22.04 -2.11
N ARG A 107 5.69 21.16 -1.44
CA ARG A 107 5.31 20.60 -0.12
C ARG A 107 5.18 21.67 0.96
N ASP A 108 6.05 22.68 0.94
CA ASP A 108 6.12 23.74 1.95
C ASP A 108 5.28 24.98 1.59
N THR A 109 4.61 24.97 0.45
CA THR A 109 3.72 26.07 0.04
C THR A 109 2.52 26.24 1.00
N PRO A 110 1.82 25.22 1.47
CA PRO A 110 0.80 25.37 2.49
C PRO A 110 1.40 25.84 3.83
N ARG A 111 0.62 26.55 4.63
CA ARG A 111 1.08 27.14 5.89
C ARG A 111 1.75 26.15 6.84
N PHE A 112 1.19 24.96 6.97
CA PHE A 112 1.71 23.86 7.80
C PHE A 112 2.48 22.82 6.97
N GLY A 113 2.75 23.12 5.69
CA GLY A 113 3.38 22.19 4.77
C GLY A 113 2.46 21.05 4.36
N SER A 114 3.04 19.87 4.22
CA SER A 114 2.36 18.68 3.74
C SER A 114 2.50 17.53 4.71
N ILE A 115 1.49 16.67 4.75
CA ILE A 115 1.49 15.41 5.46
C ILE A 115 1.17 14.27 4.50
N CYS A 116 1.94 13.19 4.54
CA CYS A 116 1.81 12.08 3.59
C CYS A 116 1.45 10.78 4.31
N PHE A 117 0.57 9.99 3.70
CA PHE A 117 0.21 8.66 4.15
C PHE A 117 1.18 7.61 3.60
N HIS A 118 1.66 6.70 4.46
CA HIS A 118 2.40 5.51 4.06
C HIS A 118 1.91 4.27 4.81
N PRO A 119 1.61 3.14 4.13
CA PRO A 119 1.01 1.96 4.77
C PRO A 119 2.07 1.05 5.44
N SER A 120 2.92 1.64 6.27
CA SER A 120 3.85 0.93 7.17
C SER A 120 4.10 1.73 8.44
N LEU A 121 4.72 1.08 9.42
CA LEU A 121 5.26 1.73 10.62
C LEU A 121 6.65 2.29 10.30
N LEU A 122 6.71 3.49 9.72
CA LEU A 122 7.99 4.14 9.40
C LEU A 122 8.90 4.25 10.65
N PRO A 123 10.20 4.07 10.49
CA PRO A 123 10.98 4.02 9.26
C PRO A 123 11.09 2.62 8.60
N LEU A 124 10.30 1.64 9.05
CA LEU A 124 10.28 0.31 8.45
C LEU A 124 9.47 0.29 7.15
N HIS A 125 9.92 -0.52 6.19
CA HIS A 125 9.21 -0.80 4.95
C HIS A 125 8.91 0.45 4.10
N ARG A 126 9.88 1.34 3.95
CA ARG A 126 9.85 2.42 2.96
C ARG A 126 9.77 1.84 1.54
N GLY A 127 9.01 2.47 0.65
CA GLY A 127 8.91 2.08 -0.74
C GLY A 127 7.56 1.49 -1.15
N PRO A 128 7.41 1.15 -2.45
CA PRO A 128 6.09 1.00 -3.08
C PRO A 128 5.35 -0.30 -2.79
N SER A 129 5.85 -1.19 -1.94
CA SER A 129 5.21 -2.47 -1.59
C SER A 129 5.20 -2.72 -0.07
N ALA A 130 4.98 -1.66 0.68
CA ALA A 130 5.03 -1.66 2.14
C ALA A 130 4.04 -2.62 2.83
N VAL A 131 3.01 -3.09 2.14
CA VAL A 131 2.06 -4.08 2.66
C VAL A 131 2.49 -5.52 2.35
N ASN A 132 3.18 -5.75 1.21
CA ASN A 132 3.64 -7.08 0.83
C ASN A 132 4.79 -7.57 1.72
N TRP A 133 5.80 -6.73 1.89
CA TRP A 133 7.06 -7.13 2.50
C TRP A 133 6.95 -7.56 3.97
N PRO A 134 6.21 -6.89 4.85
CA PRO A 134 6.02 -7.37 6.22
C PRO A 134 5.48 -8.80 6.26
N ILE A 135 4.50 -9.12 5.40
CA ILE A 135 3.93 -10.47 5.33
C ILE A 135 4.95 -11.48 4.81
N ILE A 136 5.66 -11.15 3.72
CA ILE A 136 6.68 -12.02 3.12
C ILE A 136 7.80 -12.31 4.12
N MET A 137 8.24 -11.30 4.87
CA MET A 137 9.29 -11.41 5.87
C MET A 137 8.83 -12.11 7.16
N GLY A 138 7.52 -12.33 7.32
CA GLY A 138 6.96 -13.01 8.50
C GLY A 138 6.80 -12.11 9.72
N SER A 139 6.72 -10.82 9.52
CA SER A 139 6.37 -9.88 10.59
C SER A 139 5.01 -10.20 11.18
N THR A 140 4.86 -9.96 12.47
CA THR A 140 3.61 -10.16 13.21
C THR A 140 2.82 -8.87 13.38
N LYS A 141 3.40 -7.74 13.00
CA LYS A 141 2.86 -6.40 13.13
C LYS A 141 3.09 -5.61 11.85
N SER A 142 2.17 -4.72 11.55
CA SER A 142 2.25 -3.69 10.53
C SER A 142 1.37 -2.51 10.94
N GLY A 143 1.12 -1.59 10.04
CA GLY A 143 0.29 -0.43 10.32
C GLY A 143 0.42 0.62 9.23
N TYR A 144 0.23 1.87 9.62
CA TYR A 144 0.49 3.02 8.75
C TYR A 144 1.07 4.18 9.54
N SER A 145 1.67 5.10 8.80
CA SER A 145 2.17 6.37 9.29
C SER A 145 1.58 7.52 8.48
N TRP A 146 1.20 8.60 9.15
CA TRP A 146 1.13 9.92 8.56
C TRP A 146 2.43 10.62 8.91
N PHE A 147 3.17 11.09 7.89
CA PHE A 147 4.53 11.60 8.08
C PHE A 147 4.78 12.90 7.29
N TYR A 148 5.75 13.67 7.71
CA TYR A 148 6.21 14.88 7.04
C TYR A 148 7.18 14.50 5.93
N PRO A 149 6.78 14.53 4.65
CA PRO A 149 7.62 14.05 3.57
C PRO A 149 8.81 14.98 3.33
N THR A 150 9.98 14.38 3.05
CA THR A 150 11.21 15.03 2.64
C THR A 150 11.51 14.74 1.16
N ASP A 151 12.73 15.03 0.70
CA ASP A 151 13.16 14.69 -0.67
C ASP A 151 13.51 13.19 -0.82
N GLY A 152 13.67 12.48 0.28
CA GLY A 152 13.88 11.04 0.28
C GLY A 152 12.60 10.24 0.14
N LEU A 153 12.74 8.98 -0.29
CA LEU A 153 11.60 8.09 -0.49
C LEU A 153 11.03 7.64 0.86
N ASP A 154 9.80 8.08 1.16
CA ASP A 154 9.10 7.76 2.42
C ASP A 154 9.94 8.07 3.67
N GLU A 155 10.72 9.13 3.59
CA GLU A 155 11.55 9.66 4.67
C GLU A 155 10.87 10.83 5.37
N GLY A 156 11.26 11.05 6.60
CA GLY A 156 10.80 12.13 7.46
C GLY A 156 10.16 11.64 8.74
N ASP A 157 9.94 12.60 9.64
CA ASP A 157 9.35 12.36 10.94
C ASP A 157 7.88 11.98 10.82
N SER A 158 7.40 11.09 11.67
CA SER A 158 5.98 10.76 11.71
C SER A 158 5.19 11.78 12.54
N LEU A 159 4.00 12.16 12.04
CA LEU A 159 3.00 12.89 12.82
C LEU A 159 2.30 11.93 13.77
N MET A 160 1.87 10.79 13.25
CA MET A 160 1.22 9.72 13.99
C MET A 160 1.41 8.37 13.32
N GLN A 161 1.31 7.32 14.11
CA GLN A 161 1.36 5.95 13.63
C GLN A 161 0.24 5.13 14.26
N TRP A 162 -0.26 4.19 13.51
CA TRP A 162 -1.23 3.21 13.98
C TRP A 162 -0.74 1.80 13.68
N GLU A 163 -0.71 0.95 14.70
CA GLU A 163 -0.23 -0.43 14.63
C GLU A 163 -1.39 -1.42 14.59
N CYS A 164 -1.25 -2.48 13.79
CA CYS A 164 -2.15 -3.63 13.81
C CYS A 164 -1.38 -4.95 13.70
N GLY A 165 -1.98 -6.02 14.22
CA GLY A 165 -1.43 -7.36 14.10
C GLY A 165 -1.60 -7.93 12.68
N ILE A 166 -0.57 -8.62 12.18
CA ILE A 166 -0.66 -9.49 11.00
C ILE A 166 -1.04 -10.88 11.47
N GLY A 167 -2.23 -11.34 11.12
CA GLY A 167 -2.68 -12.69 11.44
C GLY A 167 -1.87 -13.77 10.72
N PRO A 168 -1.86 -14.99 11.23
CA PRO A 168 -1.05 -16.09 10.68
C PRO A 168 -1.42 -16.45 9.24
N ASP A 169 -2.64 -16.13 8.82
CA ASP A 169 -3.18 -16.45 7.49
C ASP A 169 -3.58 -15.19 6.70
N ASP A 170 -3.30 -13.98 7.22
CA ASP A 170 -3.60 -12.75 6.50
C ASP A 170 -2.85 -12.67 5.17
N THR A 171 -3.59 -12.34 4.13
CA THR A 171 -3.05 -11.93 2.83
C THR A 171 -2.87 -10.42 2.77
N VAL A 172 -2.32 -9.91 1.66
CA VAL A 172 -2.26 -8.45 1.40
C VAL A 172 -3.64 -7.81 1.45
N ILE A 173 -4.68 -8.50 0.94
CA ILE A 173 -6.07 -8.00 0.99
C ILE A 173 -6.55 -7.88 2.44
N ASP A 174 -6.30 -8.91 3.26
CA ASP A 174 -6.75 -8.91 4.64
C ASP A 174 -6.06 -7.80 5.45
N LEU A 175 -4.74 -7.66 5.30
CA LEU A 175 -3.99 -6.64 6.01
C LEU A 175 -4.38 -5.23 5.54
N TYR A 176 -4.41 -5.00 4.22
CA TYR A 176 -4.66 -3.67 3.69
C TYR A 176 -6.14 -3.28 3.77
N PHE A 177 -7.03 -4.00 3.10
CA PHE A 177 -8.42 -3.57 2.95
C PHE A 177 -9.29 -3.79 4.18
N LYS A 178 -8.94 -4.76 5.06
CA LYS A 178 -9.76 -5.03 6.25
C LYS A 178 -9.22 -4.34 7.51
N LYS A 179 -7.94 -3.93 7.54
CA LYS A 179 -7.32 -3.33 8.73
C LYS A 179 -6.78 -1.93 8.46
N ILE A 180 -5.78 -1.79 7.58
CA ILE A 180 -5.07 -0.54 7.35
C ILE A 180 -5.98 0.51 6.70
N TYR A 181 -6.58 0.18 5.57
CA TYR A 181 -7.35 1.12 4.74
C TYR A 181 -8.48 1.83 5.51
N PRO A 182 -9.43 1.13 6.15
CA PRO A 182 -10.54 1.80 6.82
C PRO A 182 -10.05 2.68 7.98
N SER A 183 -9.12 2.19 8.79
CA SER A 183 -8.55 2.96 9.89
C SER A 183 -7.79 4.20 9.40
N ALA A 184 -7.06 4.08 8.28
CA ALA A 184 -6.30 5.19 7.71
C ALA A 184 -7.21 6.28 7.13
N VAL A 185 -8.31 5.91 6.46
CA VAL A 185 -9.31 6.88 5.98
C VAL A 185 -9.92 7.65 7.15
N ASP A 186 -10.31 6.97 8.22
CA ASP A 186 -10.89 7.61 9.39
C ASP A 186 -9.89 8.53 10.12
N SER A 187 -8.62 8.15 10.17
CA SER A 187 -7.57 8.88 10.88
C SER A 187 -7.24 10.24 10.28
N VAL A 188 -7.64 10.54 9.03
CA VAL A 188 -7.42 11.87 8.43
C VAL A 188 -8.05 12.98 9.26
N MET A 189 -9.12 12.68 9.97
CA MET A 189 -9.77 13.65 10.88
C MET A 189 -8.91 13.97 12.09
N GLU A 190 -8.24 12.95 12.66
CA GLU A 190 -7.27 13.14 13.74
C GLU A 190 -6.06 13.92 13.25
N VAL A 191 -5.54 13.61 12.04
CA VAL A 191 -4.48 14.39 11.40
C VAL A 191 -4.85 15.87 11.34
N CYS A 192 -6.02 16.21 10.82
CA CYS A 192 -6.48 17.60 10.76
C CYS A 192 -6.61 18.24 12.15
N GLU A 193 -7.09 17.49 13.15
CA GLU A 193 -7.23 18.00 14.51
C GLU A 193 -5.88 18.32 15.16
N LEU A 194 -4.86 17.46 14.93
CA LEU A 194 -3.50 17.71 15.43
C LEU A 194 -2.93 19.03 14.88
N PHE A 195 -3.15 19.33 13.61
CA PHE A 195 -2.73 20.61 13.03
C PHE A 195 -3.56 21.80 13.56
N ARG A 196 -4.85 21.60 13.79
CA ARG A 196 -5.75 22.63 14.31
C ARG A 196 -5.42 22.99 15.75
N SER A 197 -4.91 22.06 16.54
CA SER A 197 -4.46 22.32 17.93
C SER A 197 -3.25 23.27 17.99
N GLY A 198 -2.54 23.47 16.86
CA GLY A 198 -1.43 24.42 16.73
C GLY A 198 -0.04 23.84 17.02
N GLU A 199 0.05 22.68 17.62
CA GLU A 199 1.32 22.00 17.93
C GLU A 199 1.28 20.53 17.47
N PRO A 200 1.30 20.26 16.16
CA PRO A 200 1.27 18.90 15.67
C PRO A 200 2.56 18.16 16.06
N PRO A 201 2.45 16.94 16.60
CA PRO A 201 3.61 16.19 17.08
C PRO A 201 4.56 15.82 15.93
N ARG A 202 5.84 15.63 16.29
CA ARG A 202 6.86 15.06 15.42
C ARG A 202 7.54 13.90 16.14
N ILE A 203 7.32 12.69 15.66
CA ILE A 203 7.98 11.48 16.13
C ILE A 203 9.21 11.31 15.24
N VAL A 204 10.37 11.64 15.79
CA VAL A 204 11.64 11.61 15.07
C VAL A 204 11.93 10.18 14.60
N ALA A 205 12.20 10.02 13.31
CA ALA A 205 12.51 8.73 12.73
C ALA A 205 13.88 8.22 13.21
N ASP A 206 13.93 6.98 13.73
CA ASP A 206 15.19 6.30 14.01
C ASP A 206 15.77 5.71 12.72
N GLU A 207 16.58 6.48 12.03
CA GLU A 207 17.17 6.09 10.74
C GLU A 207 18.04 4.81 10.84
N ALA A 208 18.52 4.43 12.01
CA ALA A 208 19.22 3.18 12.20
C ALA A 208 18.34 1.93 12.02
N GLN A 209 17.01 2.10 12.14
CA GLN A 209 16.04 1.03 11.91
C GLN A 209 15.41 1.10 10.51
N ALA A 210 15.74 2.10 9.70
CA ALA A 210 15.11 2.27 8.39
C ALA A 210 15.36 1.08 7.46
N THR A 211 14.30 0.63 6.81
CA THR A 211 14.37 -0.40 5.76
C THR A 211 13.73 0.12 4.48
N TYR A 212 14.29 -0.31 3.34
CA TYR A 212 13.87 0.09 2.01
C TYR A 212 13.64 -1.14 1.16
N GLU A 213 12.42 -1.36 0.76
CA GLU A 213 12.11 -2.49 -0.09
C GLU A 213 11.62 -2.03 -1.47
N ARG A 214 12.12 -2.73 -2.49
CA ARG A 214 11.73 -2.47 -3.88
C ARG A 214 10.30 -2.91 -4.13
N ARG A 215 9.74 -2.45 -5.24
CA ARG A 215 8.44 -2.95 -5.71
C ARG A 215 8.46 -4.49 -5.78
N CYS A 216 7.54 -5.13 -5.09
CA CYS A 216 7.33 -6.57 -5.17
C CYS A 216 6.75 -6.92 -6.55
N THR A 217 7.53 -7.65 -7.33
CA THR A 217 7.21 -8.05 -8.70
C THR A 217 7.18 -9.57 -8.84
N ALA A 218 6.75 -10.09 -9.97
CA ALA A 218 6.78 -11.53 -10.26
C ALA A 218 8.15 -12.17 -9.99
N LYS A 219 9.25 -11.41 -10.20
CA LYS A 219 10.60 -11.90 -9.91
C LYS A 219 10.80 -12.26 -8.44
N HIS A 220 10.17 -11.52 -7.52
CA HIS A 220 10.23 -11.76 -6.08
C HIS A 220 9.23 -12.82 -5.60
N ALA A 221 8.27 -13.17 -6.44
CA ALA A 221 7.17 -14.07 -6.13
C ALA A 221 7.41 -15.52 -6.58
N LYS A 222 8.58 -15.85 -7.15
CA LYS A 222 8.95 -17.22 -7.51
C LYS A 222 9.10 -18.07 -6.25
N ILE A 223 8.38 -19.18 -6.18
CA ILE A 223 8.44 -20.10 -5.05
C ILE A 223 9.72 -20.93 -5.14
N ASP A 224 10.51 -20.92 -4.08
CA ASP A 224 11.60 -21.86 -3.85
C ASP A 224 11.13 -22.90 -2.81
N TRP A 225 10.79 -24.07 -3.28
CA TRP A 225 10.32 -25.18 -2.44
C TRP A 225 11.37 -25.73 -1.47
N ASN A 226 12.65 -25.35 -1.64
CA ASN A 226 13.75 -25.71 -0.73
C ASN A 226 13.90 -24.72 0.43
N LYS A 227 12.91 -23.90 0.68
CA LYS A 227 12.83 -23.01 1.84
C LYS A 227 11.95 -23.62 2.95
N PRO A 228 12.10 -23.14 4.20
CA PRO A 228 11.19 -23.48 5.28
C PRO A 228 9.73 -23.24 4.91
N VAL A 229 8.85 -24.16 5.31
CA VAL A 229 7.42 -24.08 4.99
C VAL A 229 6.77 -22.75 5.37
N ALA A 230 7.22 -22.13 6.47
CA ALA A 230 6.74 -20.82 6.90
C ALA A 230 7.13 -19.72 5.92
N GLN A 231 8.34 -19.75 5.35
CA GLN A 231 8.78 -18.76 4.36
C GLN A 231 8.02 -18.92 3.03
N VAL A 232 7.82 -20.15 2.57
CA VAL A 232 7.03 -20.42 1.36
C VAL A 232 5.57 -19.95 1.56
N TYR A 233 4.99 -20.24 2.70
CA TYR A 233 3.65 -19.80 3.05
C TYR A 233 3.52 -18.28 3.08
N ASN A 234 4.46 -17.61 3.73
CA ASN A 234 4.50 -16.15 3.82
C ASN A 234 4.67 -15.50 2.44
N LEU A 235 5.51 -16.08 1.57
CA LEU A 235 5.64 -15.62 0.19
C LEU A 235 4.30 -15.69 -0.55
N ILE A 236 3.60 -16.83 -0.47
CA ILE A 236 2.33 -17.02 -1.17
C ILE A 236 1.29 -16.02 -0.68
N ARG A 237 1.07 -15.90 0.64
CA ARG A 237 0.08 -14.97 1.19
C ARG A 237 0.48 -13.50 1.05
N GLY A 238 1.78 -13.17 1.15
CA GLY A 238 2.30 -11.80 1.02
C GLY A 238 2.38 -11.29 -0.42
N THR A 239 2.21 -12.17 -1.41
CA THR A 239 2.09 -11.80 -2.83
C THR A 239 0.68 -11.99 -3.38
N ASN A 240 -0.28 -12.42 -2.57
CA ASN A 240 -1.67 -12.64 -2.98
C ASN A 240 -2.50 -11.37 -2.72
N PRO A 241 -3.18 -10.78 -3.72
CA PRO A 241 -3.39 -11.31 -5.08
C PRO A 241 -2.33 -10.88 -6.09
N SER A 242 -1.50 -9.91 -5.79
CA SER A 242 -0.52 -9.34 -6.72
C SER A 242 0.85 -9.17 -6.04
N PRO A 243 1.94 -9.53 -6.72
CA PRO A 243 2.02 -10.05 -8.10
C PRO A 243 1.52 -11.49 -8.28
N GLY A 244 1.26 -12.23 -7.21
CA GLY A 244 0.91 -13.65 -7.21
C GLY A 244 2.14 -14.54 -7.18
N ALA A 245 2.27 -15.40 -6.13
CA ALA A 245 3.34 -16.39 -6.07
C ALA A 245 3.22 -17.37 -7.23
N TRP A 246 4.33 -17.85 -7.73
CA TRP A 246 4.33 -18.79 -8.86
C TRP A 246 5.44 -19.83 -8.75
N THR A 247 5.20 -20.95 -9.39
CA THR A 247 6.13 -22.06 -9.57
C THR A 247 6.11 -22.53 -11.01
N THR A 248 6.89 -23.55 -11.33
CA THR A 248 6.86 -24.19 -12.65
C THR A 248 6.47 -25.66 -12.55
N LEU A 249 5.84 -26.15 -13.60
CA LEU A 249 5.62 -27.57 -13.89
C LEU A 249 6.08 -27.83 -15.33
N ASN A 250 7.13 -28.62 -15.53
CA ASN A 250 7.73 -28.89 -16.83
C ASN A 250 8.08 -27.60 -17.61
N GLY A 251 8.62 -26.58 -16.90
CA GLY A 251 8.97 -25.28 -17.45
C GLY A 251 7.80 -24.30 -17.64
N GLU A 252 6.55 -24.71 -17.45
CA GLU A 252 5.38 -23.84 -17.56
C GLU A 252 5.00 -23.22 -16.23
N GLU A 253 4.72 -21.89 -16.24
CA GLU A 253 4.36 -21.14 -15.04
C GLU A 253 2.97 -21.52 -14.52
N VAL A 254 2.88 -21.69 -13.21
CA VAL A 254 1.63 -21.88 -12.48
C VAL A 254 1.61 -20.95 -11.28
N GLN A 255 0.67 -20.04 -11.25
CA GLN A 255 0.48 -19.14 -10.10
C GLN A 255 -0.30 -19.83 -8.99
N VAL A 256 0.07 -19.50 -7.74
CA VAL A 256 -0.53 -20.04 -6.52
C VAL A 256 -1.18 -18.91 -5.74
N PHE A 257 -2.44 -19.09 -5.36
CA PHE A 257 -3.19 -18.07 -4.61
C PHE A 257 -3.56 -18.55 -3.22
N ASP A 258 -4.37 -19.59 -3.11
CA ASP A 258 -4.84 -20.08 -1.83
C ASP A 258 -4.09 -21.35 -1.46
N CYS A 259 -3.58 -21.39 -0.23
CA CYS A 259 -2.85 -22.53 0.29
C CYS A 259 -3.01 -22.68 1.79
N ARG A 260 -2.58 -23.82 2.33
CA ARG A 260 -2.52 -24.10 3.77
C ARG A 260 -1.20 -24.79 4.10
N ARG A 261 -0.72 -24.55 5.31
CA ARG A 261 0.42 -25.30 5.86
C ARG A 261 -0.04 -26.63 6.42
N GLU A 262 0.77 -27.64 6.23
CA GLU A 262 0.56 -28.97 6.76
C GLU A 262 1.84 -29.53 7.39
N PRO A 263 1.74 -30.35 8.43
CA PRO A 263 2.88 -31.14 8.91
C PRO A 263 3.26 -32.19 7.87
N GLY A 264 4.52 -32.60 7.88
CA GLY A 264 5.00 -33.71 7.06
C GLY A 264 6.45 -33.59 6.69
N ASP A 265 7.05 -34.74 6.43
CA ASP A 265 8.42 -34.90 6.00
C ASP A 265 8.47 -35.47 4.60
N GLY A 266 9.57 -35.26 3.90
CA GLY A 266 9.78 -35.76 2.55
C GLY A 266 10.84 -34.97 1.79
N ILE A 267 10.93 -35.25 0.50
CA ILE A 267 11.85 -34.57 -0.41
C ILE A 267 11.21 -33.27 -0.88
N SER A 268 11.88 -32.13 -0.65
CA SER A 268 11.43 -30.81 -1.09
C SER A 268 11.15 -30.78 -2.59
N SER A 269 10.27 -29.87 -3.02
CA SER A 269 9.81 -29.73 -4.41
C SER A 269 8.94 -30.89 -4.94
N LYS A 270 8.70 -31.93 -4.15
CA LYS A 270 7.91 -33.08 -4.60
C LYS A 270 6.46 -32.95 -4.14
N VAL A 271 5.54 -33.29 -5.03
CA VAL A 271 4.14 -33.52 -4.71
C VAL A 271 4.03 -34.76 -3.84
N MET A 272 3.46 -34.63 -2.65
CA MET A 272 3.32 -35.71 -1.67
C MET A 272 1.94 -36.34 -1.71
N ALA A 273 0.93 -35.56 -2.09
CA ALA A 273 -0.46 -36.03 -2.24
C ALA A 273 -1.23 -35.15 -3.22
N VAL A 274 -2.16 -35.78 -3.93
CA VAL A 274 -3.21 -35.11 -4.71
C VAL A 274 -4.54 -35.67 -4.21
N SER A 275 -5.48 -34.80 -3.85
CA SER A 275 -6.81 -35.15 -3.37
C SER A 275 -7.80 -34.06 -3.74
N ASP A 276 -9.09 -34.27 -3.56
CA ASP A 276 -10.14 -33.25 -3.77
C ASP A 276 -9.92 -31.97 -2.93
N ASN A 277 -9.13 -32.06 -1.86
CA ASN A 277 -8.76 -30.93 -1.01
C ASN A 277 -7.54 -30.14 -1.51
N GLY A 278 -6.92 -30.55 -2.62
CA GLY A 278 -5.80 -29.87 -3.22
C GLY A 278 -4.55 -30.73 -3.45
N VAL A 279 -3.42 -30.05 -3.69
CA VAL A 279 -2.13 -30.65 -4.01
C VAL A 279 -1.12 -30.29 -2.94
N SER A 280 -0.62 -31.27 -2.19
CA SER A 280 0.36 -31.07 -1.11
C SER A 280 1.79 -31.19 -1.66
N VAL A 281 2.57 -30.12 -1.53
CA VAL A 281 3.96 -30.02 -1.99
C VAL A 281 4.89 -29.92 -0.79
N GLN A 282 5.98 -30.69 -0.77
CA GLN A 282 6.94 -30.72 0.32
C GLN A 282 7.84 -29.48 0.31
N CYS A 283 8.01 -28.90 1.49
CA CYS A 283 8.99 -27.88 1.83
C CYS A 283 9.89 -28.37 2.98
N ILE A 284 10.87 -27.59 3.41
CA ILE A 284 11.64 -27.89 4.61
C ILE A 284 10.74 -27.72 5.84
N GLY A 285 10.63 -28.79 6.66
CA GLY A 285 9.88 -28.80 7.92
C GLY A 285 8.35 -28.78 7.78
N GLY A 286 7.82 -29.12 6.59
CA GLY A 286 6.38 -29.22 6.39
C GLY A 286 5.98 -29.21 4.93
N ARG A 287 4.68 -29.07 4.68
CA ARG A 287 4.10 -29.05 3.33
C ARG A 287 3.23 -27.81 3.13
N ILE A 288 3.10 -27.42 1.88
CA ILE A 288 2.08 -26.47 1.43
C ILE A 288 1.03 -27.23 0.64
N ARG A 289 -0.20 -27.19 1.10
CA ARG A 289 -1.35 -27.66 0.32
C ARG A 289 -1.82 -26.51 -0.55
N LEU A 290 -1.65 -26.64 -1.86
CA LEU A 290 -2.21 -25.75 -2.87
C LEU A 290 -3.70 -26.01 -3.00
N MET A 291 -4.52 -24.97 -2.92
CA MET A 291 -5.98 -25.09 -3.02
C MET A 291 -6.49 -24.46 -4.33
N ARG A 292 -5.92 -23.32 -4.72
CA ARG A 292 -6.27 -22.62 -5.97
C ARG A 292 -5.00 -22.20 -6.71
N VAL A 293 -4.98 -22.48 -7.98
CA VAL A 293 -3.88 -22.16 -8.89
C VAL A 293 -4.40 -21.52 -10.16
N ARG A 294 -3.52 -20.88 -10.91
CA ARG A 294 -3.80 -20.38 -12.25
C ARG A 294 -2.67 -20.82 -13.17
N PRO A 295 -2.90 -21.80 -14.07
CA PRO A 295 -1.95 -22.14 -15.12
C PRO A 295 -1.71 -20.95 -16.05
N LYS A 296 -0.57 -20.90 -16.70
CA LYS A 296 -0.24 -19.85 -17.67
C LYS A 296 -1.32 -19.75 -18.76
N GLY A 297 -1.86 -18.54 -18.93
CA GLY A 297 -2.92 -18.27 -19.90
C GLY A 297 -4.30 -18.84 -19.59
N GLY A 298 -4.47 -19.49 -18.43
CA GLY A 298 -5.73 -20.06 -18.00
C GLY A 298 -6.42 -19.28 -16.89
N ASP A 299 -7.55 -19.81 -16.46
CA ASP A 299 -8.34 -19.29 -15.35
C ASP A 299 -7.82 -19.80 -13.99
N LYS A 300 -8.28 -19.14 -12.92
CA LYS A 300 -8.03 -19.58 -11.55
C LYS A 300 -8.97 -20.76 -11.22
N VAL A 301 -8.38 -21.94 -11.05
CA VAL A 301 -9.09 -23.21 -10.84
C VAL A 301 -8.70 -23.86 -9.50
N ALA A 302 -9.44 -24.87 -9.08
CA ALA A 302 -9.06 -25.71 -7.93
C ALA A 302 -7.76 -26.49 -8.27
N ALA A 303 -6.86 -26.60 -7.30
CA ALA A 303 -5.55 -27.21 -7.54
C ALA A 303 -5.64 -28.71 -7.93
N HIS A 304 -6.65 -29.43 -7.46
CA HIS A 304 -6.86 -30.83 -7.81
C HIS A 304 -7.36 -30.99 -9.26
N GLU A 305 -8.20 -30.08 -9.75
CA GLU A 305 -8.66 -30.07 -11.15
C GLU A 305 -7.50 -29.80 -12.10
N TRP A 306 -6.68 -28.79 -11.77
CA TRP A 306 -5.44 -28.53 -12.49
C TRP A 306 -4.52 -29.76 -12.48
N ALA A 307 -4.33 -30.40 -11.33
CA ALA A 307 -3.48 -31.57 -11.20
C ALA A 307 -3.95 -32.71 -12.10
N ALA A 308 -5.26 -32.97 -12.16
CA ALA A 308 -5.83 -33.99 -13.03
C ALA A 308 -5.58 -33.69 -14.53
N GLN A 309 -5.76 -32.42 -14.93
CA GLN A 309 -5.55 -31.97 -16.31
C GLN A 309 -4.08 -32.00 -16.72
N ALA A 310 -3.18 -31.60 -15.80
CA ALA A 310 -1.75 -31.51 -16.06
C ALA A 310 -0.97 -32.80 -15.78
N GLY A 311 -1.63 -33.88 -15.37
CA GLY A 311 -1.00 -35.15 -15.05
C GLY A 311 -0.12 -35.11 -13.79
N VAL A 312 -0.42 -34.22 -12.84
CA VAL A 312 0.31 -34.10 -11.58
C VAL A 312 -0.09 -35.24 -10.65
N VAL A 313 0.90 -36.02 -10.23
CA VAL A 313 0.72 -37.15 -9.32
C VAL A 313 1.74 -37.08 -8.18
N LYS A 314 1.58 -37.95 -7.18
CA LYS A 314 2.59 -38.10 -6.12
C LYS A 314 3.98 -38.38 -6.73
N GLY A 315 4.98 -37.62 -6.32
CA GLY A 315 6.36 -37.68 -6.82
C GLY A 315 6.65 -36.67 -7.93
N THR A 316 5.67 -36.01 -8.55
CA THR A 316 5.88 -34.93 -9.52
C THR A 316 6.73 -33.82 -8.86
N ALA A 317 7.71 -33.29 -9.61
CA ALA A 317 8.50 -32.13 -9.16
C ALA A 317 7.83 -30.82 -9.58
N LEU A 318 7.92 -29.81 -8.73
CA LEU A 318 7.56 -28.43 -9.05
C LEU A 318 8.77 -27.51 -8.84
N GLY A 319 8.86 -26.44 -9.63
CA GLY A 319 9.93 -25.44 -9.48
C GLY A 319 11.20 -25.76 -10.25
N ASP A 320 11.09 -26.52 -11.31
CA ASP A 320 12.14 -26.89 -12.27
C ASP A 320 12.53 -25.75 -13.23
#